data_18297c7907e7f367fb85946223e1f4a1
#
_entry.id   18297c7907e7f367fb85946223e1f4a1
#
_cell.length_a   1.000
_cell.length_b   1.000
_cell.length_c   1.000
_cell.angle_alpha   90.00
_cell.angle_beta   90.00
_cell.angle_gamma   90.00
#
_symmetry.space_group_name_H-M   'P 1'
#
loop_
_entity.id
_entity.type
_entity.pdbx_description
1 polymer ?
#
loop_
_entity_poly.entity_id
_entity_poly.type
_entity_poly.pdbx_seq_one_letter_code
_entity_poly.pdbx_strand_id
1 'polypeptide(L)'
;NIRTYRADRDEMIMMNTWGDRSQDSKVNESFCLKELERAARLGITHFQIDDGWQIGKSPNSAVARGSFKNIWDNKDYWKPDPQKYPRGLHPIVKRGKELGIEIGLWFNPSIQNDFADWQKDAQALISLYREYGIKIFKIDGLTIPSKEAETNLHRLFNKVLEETDEEVIFNLDATASRRGGYHMFNEYGNIFLENRYTDWQNYYPYWTLRNLWMLSKYVPAEKLQIEFLNKWRNTDKYKGEVFAPENYSFEYLFATTLAGQPLAWMEGTNLPEEAF
;
A
#
# COMPACT_ATOMS: atom_id res chain seq x y z
N ASN A 1 -10.37 14.15 -16.65
CA ASN A 1 -11.26 14.25 -15.50
C ASN A 1 -10.42 14.39 -14.23
N ILE A 2 -10.94 15.08 -13.24
CA ILE A 2 -10.33 15.16 -11.90
C ILE A 2 -11.27 14.42 -10.96
N ARG A 3 -10.75 13.42 -10.23
CA ARG A 3 -11.51 12.74 -9.19
C ARG A 3 -11.75 13.70 -8.03
N THR A 4 -13.00 13.97 -7.74
CA THR A 4 -13.37 14.80 -6.59
C THR A 4 -13.07 14.06 -5.31
N TYR A 5 -12.30 14.69 -4.41
CA TYR A 5 -12.02 14.17 -3.08
C TYR A 5 -13.30 14.15 -2.24
N ARG A 6 -13.50 13.05 -1.53
CA ARG A 6 -14.59 12.85 -0.58
C ARG A 6 -14.01 12.27 0.70
N ALA A 7 -14.12 12.98 1.80
CA ALA A 7 -13.54 12.56 3.08
C ALA A 7 -14.05 11.18 3.53
N ASP A 8 -15.35 10.91 3.33
CA ASP A 8 -15.98 9.62 3.68
C ASP A 8 -15.45 8.42 2.89
N ARG A 9 -14.77 8.66 1.77
CA ARG A 9 -14.22 7.63 0.89
C ARG A 9 -12.70 7.66 0.84
N ASP A 10 -12.10 8.83 0.75
CA ASP A 10 -10.69 8.99 0.35
C ASP A 10 -9.76 9.26 1.55
N GLU A 11 -10.32 9.68 2.71
CA GLU A 11 -9.52 9.90 3.92
C GLU A 11 -9.18 8.56 4.59
N MET A 12 -7.89 8.38 4.91
CA MET A 12 -7.44 7.15 5.54
C MET A 12 -6.22 7.34 6.43
N ILE A 13 -6.20 6.59 7.53
CA ILE A 13 -5.01 6.29 8.31
C ILE A 13 -4.65 4.86 7.97
N MET A 14 -3.62 4.69 7.16
CA MET A 14 -3.26 3.41 6.56
C MET A 14 -2.20 2.68 7.38
N MET A 15 -2.33 1.36 7.49
CA MET A 15 -1.23 0.47 7.88
C MET A 15 -0.94 -0.48 6.72
N ASN A 16 0.34 -0.72 6.44
CA ASN A 16 0.77 -1.60 5.35
C ASN A 16 1.75 -2.66 5.84
N THR A 17 1.61 -3.89 5.36
CA THR A 17 2.38 -5.05 5.84
C THR A 17 3.82 -5.11 5.35
N TRP A 18 4.24 -4.26 4.43
CA TRP A 18 5.58 -4.30 3.83
C TRP A 18 6.66 -3.52 4.60
N GLY A 19 6.26 -2.49 5.34
CA GLY A 19 7.16 -1.46 5.87
C GLY A 19 8.30 -1.96 6.75
N ASP A 20 8.04 -2.92 7.61
CA ASP A 20 9.07 -3.56 8.43
C ASP A 20 9.73 -4.74 7.71
N ARG A 21 9.72 -4.72 6.41
CA ARG A 21 10.28 -5.79 5.56
C ARG A 21 9.70 -7.15 5.90
N SER A 22 8.38 -7.17 6.24
CA SER A 22 7.64 -8.41 6.49
C SER A 22 7.65 -9.34 5.29
N GLN A 23 7.70 -8.77 4.11
CA GLN A 23 7.75 -9.45 2.83
C GLN A 23 6.68 -10.56 2.72
N ASP A 24 6.77 -11.36 1.68
CA ASP A 24 5.81 -12.43 1.40
C ASP A 24 5.93 -13.63 2.36
N SER A 25 7.08 -13.82 3.01
CA SER A 25 7.32 -14.94 3.92
C SER A 25 6.47 -14.91 5.19
N LYS A 26 6.11 -13.71 5.68
CA LYS A 26 5.30 -13.53 6.89
C LYS A 26 3.82 -13.31 6.61
N VAL A 27 3.48 -12.79 5.43
CA VAL A 27 2.13 -12.36 5.08
C VAL A 27 1.21 -13.58 4.89
N ASN A 28 0.37 -13.83 5.89
CA ASN A 28 -0.62 -14.91 5.92
C ASN A 28 -1.82 -14.53 6.80
N GLU A 29 -2.85 -15.38 6.84
CA GLU A 29 -4.08 -15.13 7.60
C GLU A 29 -3.80 -14.85 9.10
N SER A 30 -2.99 -15.69 9.75
CA SER A 30 -2.70 -15.55 11.19
C SER A 30 -1.95 -14.25 11.51
N PHE A 31 -0.97 -13.89 10.68
CA PHE A 31 -0.25 -12.62 10.82
C PHE A 31 -1.20 -11.44 10.63
N CYS A 32 -1.98 -11.40 9.56
CA CYS A 32 -2.90 -10.30 9.29
C CYS A 32 -3.94 -10.11 10.40
N LEU A 33 -4.49 -11.20 10.95
CA LEU A 33 -5.45 -11.11 12.06
C LEU A 33 -4.81 -10.49 13.31
N LYS A 34 -3.56 -10.84 13.65
CA LYS A 34 -2.84 -10.23 14.77
C LYS A 34 -2.54 -8.76 14.54
N GLU A 35 -2.12 -8.42 13.32
CA GLU A 35 -1.85 -7.03 12.95
C GLU A 35 -3.12 -6.16 13.01
N LEU A 36 -4.28 -6.68 12.62
CA LEU A 36 -5.55 -5.96 12.72
C LEU A 36 -5.90 -5.57 14.16
N GLU A 37 -5.65 -6.43 15.15
CA GLU A 37 -5.87 -6.10 16.56
C GLU A 37 -4.98 -4.92 17.02
N ARG A 38 -3.74 -4.91 16.56
CA ARG A 38 -2.81 -3.83 16.88
C ARG A 38 -3.17 -2.54 16.12
N ALA A 39 -3.57 -2.69 14.85
CA ALA A 39 -4.03 -1.58 14.01
C ALA A 39 -5.25 -0.86 14.64
N ALA A 40 -6.21 -1.62 15.14
CA ALA A 40 -7.39 -1.06 15.82
C ALA A 40 -7.00 -0.20 17.04
N ARG A 41 -6.02 -0.63 17.82
CA ARG A 41 -5.51 0.13 18.97
C ARG A 41 -4.82 1.43 18.58
N LEU A 42 -4.22 1.49 17.39
CA LEU A 42 -3.59 2.68 16.84
C LEU A 42 -4.58 3.64 16.17
N GLY A 43 -5.86 3.29 16.08
CA GLY A 43 -6.84 4.10 15.35
C GLY A 43 -6.68 4.02 13.83
N ILE A 44 -6.05 2.96 13.32
CA ILE A 44 -5.94 2.71 11.88
C ILE A 44 -7.33 2.47 11.30
N THR A 45 -7.61 3.10 10.18
CA THR A 45 -8.90 2.97 9.46
C THR A 45 -8.81 2.02 8.26
N HIS A 46 -7.60 1.82 7.74
CA HIS A 46 -7.36 1.02 6.54
C HIS A 46 -6.11 0.14 6.71
N PHE A 47 -6.26 -1.14 6.45
CA PHE A 47 -5.16 -2.11 6.55
C PHE A 47 -4.90 -2.72 5.17
N GLN A 48 -3.71 -2.49 4.63
CA GLN A 48 -3.31 -2.92 3.30
C GLN A 48 -2.34 -4.08 3.37
N ILE A 49 -2.76 -5.21 2.81
CA ILE A 49 -1.90 -6.39 2.65
C ILE A 49 -1.07 -6.17 1.39
N ASP A 50 0.23 -6.00 1.55
CA ASP A 50 1.16 -5.78 0.46
C ASP A 50 1.53 -7.08 -0.25
N ASP A 51 2.52 -7.06 -1.14
CA ASP A 51 2.98 -8.19 -1.94
C ASP A 51 3.17 -9.46 -1.08
N GLY A 52 2.64 -10.57 -1.55
CA GLY A 52 2.75 -11.87 -0.89
C GLY A 52 1.41 -12.50 -0.48
N TRP A 53 0.28 -11.83 -0.68
CA TRP A 53 -1.04 -12.39 -0.43
C TRP A 53 -1.51 -13.33 -1.56
N GLN A 54 -1.03 -13.08 -2.78
CA GLN A 54 -1.45 -13.75 -4.01
C GLN A 54 -0.68 -15.06 -4.27
N ILE A 55 -1.24 -15.94 -5.10
CA ILE A 55 -0.60 -17.17 -5.57
C ILE A 55 0.66 -16.85 -6.37
N GLY A 56 0.60 -15.86 -7.25
CA GLY A 56 1.72 -15.47 -8.09
C GLY A 56 2.92 -15.00 -7.28
N LYS A 57 4.12 -15.23 -7.80
CA LYS A 57 5.38 -14.80 -7.15
C LYS A 57 5.96 -13.62 -7.90
N SER A 58 6.14 -12.54 -7.19
CA SER A 58 6.74 -11.31 -7.70
C SER A 58 8.28 -11.39 -7.67
N PRO A 59 8.98 -10.46 -8.33
CA PRO A 59 10.43 -10.32 -8.18
C PRO A 59 10.85 -9.97 -6.74
N ASN A 60 9.95 -9.45 -5.92
CA ASN A 60 10.21 -9.07 -4.53
C ASN A 60 10.05 -10.24 -3.55
N SER A 61 9.60 -11.41 -4.03
CA SER A 61 9.40 -12.56 -3.15
C SER A 61 10.70 -13.00 -2.48
N ALA A 62 10.66 -13.17 -1.16
CA ALA A 62 11.76 -13.70 -0.38
C ALA A 62 11.82 -15.25 -0.44
N VAL A 63 10.75 -15.89 -0.88
CA VAL A 63 10.60 -17.36 -0.86
C VAL A 63 10.92 -17.97 -2.21
N ALA A 64 10.51 -17.31 -3.29
CA ALA A 64 10.70 -17.80 -4.64
C ALA A 64 10.92 -16.63 -5.61
N ARG A 65 11.81 -16.81 -6.56
CA ARG A 65 11.99 -15.81 -7.62
C ARG A 65 10.77 -15.80 -8.53
N GLY A 66 10.17 -14.63 -8.72
CA GLY A 66 9.04 -14.39 -9.58
C GLY A 66 9.32 -13.36 -10.67
N SER A 67 8.29 -12.97 -11.41
CA SER A 67 8.36 -12.00 -12.49
C SER A 67 7.04 -11.25 -12.63
N PHE A 68 7.11 -9.98 -13.06
CA PHE A 68 5.94 -9.23 -13.52
C PHE A 68 5.74 -9.34 -15.03
N LYS A 69 6.57 -10.11 -15.71
CA LYS A 69 6.35 -10.52 -17.10
C LYS A 69 5.52 -11.78 -17.11
N ASN A 70 4.67 -11.92 -18.10
CA ASN A 70 3.85 -13.12 -18.30
C ASN A 70 2.99 -13.49 -17.08
N ILE A 71 2.52 -12.51 -16.30
CA ILE A 71 1.65 -12.75 -15.13
C ILE A 71 0.47 -13.66 -15.53
N TRP A 72 -0.12 -13.42 -16.69
CA TRP A 72 -1.33 -14.09 -17.15
C TRP A 72 -1.10 -15.47 -17.79
N ASP A 73 0.15 -15.96 -17.84
CA ASP A 73 0.39 -17.39 -18.08
C ASP A 73 -0.15 -18.25 -16.93
N ASN A 74 -0.26 -17.64 -15.74
CA ASN A 74 -0.98 -18.19 -14.59
C ASN A 74 -2.30 -17.43 -14.37
N LYS A 75 -3.41 -17.99 -14.80
CA LYS A 75 -4.75 -17.39 -14.63
C LYS A 75 -5.15 -17.16 -13.17
N ASP A 76 -4.51 -17.86 -12.23
CA ASP A 76 -4.78 -17.78 -10.79
C ASP A 76 -3.78 -16.86 -10.07
N TYR A 77 -2.92 -16.14 -10.79
CA TYR A 77 -1.86 -15.30 -10.22
C TYR A 77 -2.39 -14.37 -9.11
N TRP A 78 -3.52 -13.70 -9.35
CA TRP A 78 -4.14 -12.72 -8.45
C TRP A 78 -5.24 -13.31 -7.55
N LYS A 79 -5.20 -14.61 -7.28
CA LYS A 79 -6.04 -15.24 -6.25
C LYS A 79 -5.28 -15.31 -4.93
N PRO A 80 -5.98 -15.28 -3.76
CA PRO A 80 -5.34 -15.53 -2.48
C PRO A 80 -4.63 -16.87 -2.46
N ASP A 81 -3.40 -16.91 -1.96
CA ASP A 81 -2.62 -18.14 -1.85
C ASP A 81 -3.27 -19.09 -0.81
N PRO A 82 -3.79 -20.26 -1.21
CA PRO A 82 -4.53 -21.14 -0.30
C PRO A 82 -3.67 -21.74 0.82
N GLN A 83 -2.35 -21.73 0.69
CA GLN A 83 -1.46 -22.14 1.77
C GLN A 83 -1.35 -21.08 2.86
N LYS A 84 -1.45 -19.81 2.48
CA LYS A 84 -1.40 -18.66 3.38
C LYS A 84 -2.78 -18.24 3.88
N TYR A 85 -3.80 -18.41 3.04
CA TYR A 85 -5.19 -18.00 3.27
C TYR A 85 -6.14 -19.15 2.94
N PRO A 86 -6.20 -20.20 3.77
CA PRO A 86 -6.97 -21.42 3.47
C PRO A 86 -8.48 -21.18 3.34
N ARG A 87 -8.97 -20.06 3.84
CA ARG A 87 -10.38 -19.61 3.75
C ARG A 87 -10.54 -18.37 2.88
N GLY A 88 -9.59 -18.10 1.96
CA GLY A 88 -9.53 -16.85 1.22
C GLY A 88 -9.31 -15.67 2.14
N LEU A 89 -9.75 -14.48 1.71
CA LEU A 89 -9.62 -13.25 2.52
C LEU A 89 -10.82 -13.00 3.45
N HIS A 90 -11.85 -13.83 3.41
CA HIS A 90 -13.09 -13.63 4.21
C HIS A 90 -12.84 -13.45 5.72
N PRO A 91 -11.96 -14.25 6.39
CA PRO A 91 -11.74 -14.05 7.82
C PRO A 91 -11.13 -12.68 8.14
N ILE A 92 -10.22 -12.21 7.29
CA ILE A 92 -9.53 -10.92 7.49
C ILE A 92 -10.51 -9.78 7.23
N VAL A 93 -11.27 -9.83 6.14
CA VAL A 93 -12.28 -8.82 5.80
C VAL A 93 -13.37 -8.76 6.87
N LYS A 94 -13.84 -9.91 7.35
CA LYS A 94 -14.82 -9.98 8.46
C LYS A 94 -14.26 -9.32 9.71
N ARG A 95 -13.02 -9.67 10.09
CA ARG A 95 -12.41 -9.10 11.31
C ARG A 95 -12.15 -7.61 11.15
N GLY A 96 -11.68 -7.16 9.98
CA GLY A 96 -11.54 -5.74 9.67
C GLY A 96 -12.86 -4.99 9.89
N LYS A 97 -13.95 -5.50 9.32
CA LYS A 97 -15.29 -4.90 9.49
C LYS A 97 -15.74 -4.83 10.97
N GLU A 98 -15.48 -5.87 11.76
CA GLU A 98 -15.77 -5.88 13.20
C GLU A 98 -14.98 -4.81 13.97
N LEU A 99 -13.78 -4.48 13.51
CA LEU A 99 -12.90 -3.48 14.10
C LEU A 99 -13.05 -2.08 13.48
N GLY A 100 -13.90 -1.93 12.48
CA GLY A 100 -14.04 -0.67 11.73
C GLY A 100 -12.88 -0.36 10.81
N ILE A 101 -12.17 -1.39 10.33
CA ILE A 101 -11.00 -1.27 9.46
C ILE A 101 -11.31 -1.86 8.08
N GLU A 102 -11.15 -1.04 7.04
CA GLU A 102 -11.24 -1.49 5.64
C GLU A 102 -9.96 -2.21 5.21
N ILE A 103 -10.11 -3.28 4.43
CA ILE A 103 -8.99 -4.07 3.93
C ILE A 103 -8.63 -3.64 2.52
N GLY A 104 -7.34 -3.38 2.29
CA GLY A 104 -6.77 -3.11 0.97
C GLY A 104 -5.77 -4.17 0.55
N LEU A 105 -5.48 -4.22 -0.74
CA LEU A 105 -4.53 -5.16 -1.33
C LEU A 105 -3.51 -4.45 -2.21
N TRP A 106 -2.30 -4.97 -2.23
CA TRP A 106 -1.29 -4.64 -3.22
C TRP A 106 -1.60 -5.31 -4.55
N PHE A 107 -1.33 -4.62 -5.64
CA PHE A 107 -1.49 -5.11 -7.00
C PHE A 107 -0.44 -4.49 -7.93
N ASN A 108 0.07 -5.26 -8.88
CA ASN A 108 0.96 -4.77 -9.93
C ASN A 108 0.43 -5.22 -11.29
N PRO A 109 -0.02 -4.30 -12.14
CA PRO A 109 -0.51 -4.66 -13.48
C PRO A 109 0.54 -5.41 -14.30
N SER A 110 0.10 -6.25 -15.22
CA SER A 110 0.99 -6.89 -16.20
C SER A 110 1.68 -5.83 -17.06
N ILE A 111 3.00 -5.70 -16.89
CA ILE A 111 3.78 -4.69 -17.61
C ILE A 111 4.09 -5.08 -19.07
N GLN A 112 3.72 -6.28 -19.48
CA GLN A 112 4.08 -6.80 -20.81
C GLN A 112 3.35 -6.06 -21.91
N ASN A 113 4.08 -5.77 -23.00
CA ASN A 113 3.55 -5.10 -24.19
C ASN A 113 2.73 -3.85 -23.84
N ASP A 114 3.33 -2.94 -23.05
CA ASP A 114 2.68 -1.68 -22.67
C ASP A 114 1.32 -1.88 -21.96
N PHE A 115 1.27 -2.82 -21.03
CA PHE A 115 0.06 -3.19 -20.29
C PHE A 115 -1.07 -3.73 -21.17
N ALA A 116 -0.73 -4.49 -22.21
CA ALA A 116 -1.72 -5.03 -23.16
C ALA A 116 -2.77 -5.94 -22.49
N ASP A 117 -2.45 -6.55 -21.35
CA ASP A 117 -3.35 -7.39 -20.55
C ASP A 117 -4.27 -6.58 -19.62
N TRP A 118 -4.39 -5.27 -19.78
CA TRP A 118 -5.18 -4.39 -18.92
C TRP A 118 -6.61 -4.87 -18.62
N GLN A 119 -7.25 -5.58 -19.56
CA GLN A 119 -8.60 -6.14 -19.35
C GLN A 119 -8.60 -7.25 -18.32
N LYS A 120 -7.58 -8.11 -18.33
CA LYS A 120 -7.42 -9.19 -17.35
C LYS A 120 -7.08 -8.62 -15.98
N ASP A 121 -6.23 -7.61 -15.94
CA ASP A 121 -5.87 -6.89 -14.71
C ASP A 121 -7.12 -6.23 -14.10
N ALA A 122 -7.91 -5.52 -14.91
CA ALA A 122 -9.16 -4.91 -14.47
C ALA A 122 -10.14 -5.97 -13.92
N GLN A 123 -10.28 -7.10 -14.63
CA GLN A 123 -11.17 -8.17 -14.19
C GLN A 123 -10.71 -8.80 -12.87
N ALA A 124 -9.41 -8.90 -12.62
CA ALA A 124 -8.89 -9.39 -11.34
C ALA A 124 -9.29 -8.46 -10.19
N LEU A 125 -9.09 -7.15 -10.36
CA LEU A 125 -9.49 -6.14 -9.36
C LEU A 125 -10.99 -6.15 -9.10
N ILE A 126 -11.81 -6.17 -10.15
CA ILE A 126 -13.27 -6.26 -10.06
C ILE A 126 -13.71 -7.54 -9.35
N SER A 127 -13.05 -8.66 -9.61
CA SER A 127 -13.35 -9.93 -8.95
C SER A 127 -13.06 -9.88 -7.45
N LEU A 128 -11.94 -9.29 -7.04
CA LEU A 128 -11.58 -9.09 -5.63
C LEU A 128 -12.58 -8.16 -4.93
N TYR A 129 -13.02 -7.11 -5.60
CA TYR A 129 -14.08 -6.23 -5.10
C TYR A 129 -15.40 -7.00 -4.90
N ARG A 130 -15.86 -7.74 -5.90
CA ARG A 130 -17.14 -8.46 -5.86
C ARG A 130 -17.16 -9.63 -4.88
N GLU A 131 -16.04 -10.37 -4.78
CA GLU A 131 -15.94 -11.55 -3.94
C GLU A 131 -15.71 -11.21 -2.46
N TYR A 132 -14.79 -10.27 -2.19
CA TYR A 132 -14.35 -9.95 -0.82
C TYR A 132 -14.77 -8.57 -0.34
N GLY A 133 -15.31 -7.73 -1.20
CA GLY A 133 -15.62 -6.32 -0.87
C GLY A 133 -14.37 -5.44 -0.77
N ILE A 134 -13.26 -5.82 -1.38
CA ILE A 134 -12.03 -5.00 -1.37
C ILE A 134 -12.23 -3.75 -2.21
N LYS A 135 -12.09 -2.59 -1.56
CA LYS A 135 -12.26 -1.28 -2.21
C LYS A 135 -10.95 -0.53 -2.43
N ILE A 136 -9.86 -0.97 -1.81
CA ILE A 136 -8.60 -0.23 -1.82
C ILE A 136 -7.51 -1.09 -2.43
N PHE A 137 -6.86 -0.54 -3.46
CA PHE A 137 -5.74 -1.21 -4.12
C PHE A 137 -4.52 -0.29 -4.19
N LYS A 138 -3.40 -0.73 -3.61
CA LYS A 138 -2.10 -0.14 -3.89
C LYS A 138 -1.64 -0.63 -5.26
N ILE A 139 -1.47 0.29 -6.17
CA ILE A 139 -1.02 -0.03 -7.54
C ILE A 139 0.46 0.28 -7.67
N ASP A 140 1.24 -0.77 -7.76
CA ASP A 140 2.69 -0.71 -7.94
C ASP A 140 3.09 -0.85 -9.43
N GLY A 141 4.36 -0.65 -9.72
CA GLY A 141 4.95 -0.91 -11.03
C GLY A 141 4.48 -0.01 -12.17
N LEU A 142 3.81 1.09 -11.88
CA LEU A 142 3.33 2.02 -12.89
C LEU A 142 4.52 2.72 -13.58
N THR A 143 4.90 2.21 -14.73
CA THR A 143 5.80 2.89 -15.67
C THR A 143 5.02 3.31 -16.89
N ILE A 144 5.35 4.47 -17.47
CA ILE A 144 4.65 5.00 -18.65
C ILE A 144 5.70 5.20 -19.75
N PRO A 145 6.17 4.09 -20.38
CA PRO A 145 7.22 4.16 -21.38
C PRO A 145 6.72 4.67 -22.75
N SER A 146 5.43 4.59 -22.99
CA SER A 146 4.81 4.92 -24.27
C SER A 146 3.40 5.49 -24.10
N LYS A 147 2.87 6.07 -25.17
CA LYS A 147 1.46 6.53 -25.21
C LYS A 147 0.47 5.36 -25.14
N GLU A 148 0.84 4.20 -25.66
CA GLU A 148 0.03 2.99 -25.57
C GLU A 148 -0.06 2.51 -24.13
N ALA A 149 1.05 2.49 -23.39
CA ALA A 149 1.06 2.17 -21.97
C ALA A 149 0.14 3.08 -21.15
N GLU A 150 0.21 4.40 -21.38
CA GLU A 150 -0.67 5.38 -20.75
C GLU A 150 -2.14 5.07 -21.08
N THR A 151 -2.45 4.84 -22.34
CA THR A 151 -3.80 4.54 -22.81
C THR A 151 -4.36 3.27 -22.15
N ASN A 152 -3.57 2.21 -22.05
CA ASN A 152 -3.97 0.95 -21.45
C ASN A 152 -4.18 1.07 -19.94
N LEU A 153 -3.35 1.85 -19.24
CA LEU A 153 -3.56 2.15 -17.83
C LEU A 153 -4.85 2.95 -17.59
N HIS A 154 -5.13 3.96 -18.41
CA HIS A 154 -6.42 4.66 -18.34
C HIS A 154 -7.61 3.72 -18.56
N ARG A 155 -7.52 2.82 -19.54
CA ARG A 155 -8.57 1.81 -19.79
C ARG A 155 -8.77 0.88 -18.59
N LEU A 156 -7.66 0.45 -17.96
CA LEU A 156 -7.70 -0.39 -16.76
C LEU A 156 -8.46 0.32 -15.63
N PHE A 157 -8.01 1.51 -15.27
CA PHE A 157 -8.59 2.24 -14.14
C PHE A 157 -10.05 2.65 -14.40
N ASN A 158 -10.36 3.14 -15.58
CA ASN A 158 -11.74 3.51 -15.95
C ASN A 158 -12.66 2.30 -15.89
N LYS A 159 -12.24 1.16 -16.42
CA LYS A 159 -13.02 -0.09 -16.37
C LYS A 159 -13.34 -0.52 -14.93
N VAL A 160 -12.35 -0.45 -14.04
CA VAL A 160 -12.57 -0.80 -12.63
C VAL A 160 -13.54 0.18 -11.99
N LEU A 161 -13.36 1.49 -12.17
CA LEU A 161 -14.22 2.50 -11.56
C LEU A 161 -15.68 2.39 -12.08
N GLU A 162 -15.87 2.18 -13.38
CA GLU A 162 -17.19 1.96 -13.98
C GLU A 162 -17.92 0.74 -13.40
N GLU A 163 -17.20 -0.38 -13.21
CA GLU A 163 -17.77 -1.65 -12.73
C GLU A 163 -17.94 -1.71 -11.19
N THR A 164 -17.47 -0.68 -10.50
CA THR A 164 -17.52 -0.59 -9.03
C THR A 164 -18.20 0.69 -8.53
N ASP A 165 -18.97 1.37 -9.40
CA ASP A 165 -19.67 2.62 -9.09
C ASP A 165 -18.75 3.68 -8.41
N GLU A 166 -17.49 3.77 -8.87
CA GLU A 166 -16.44 4.63 -8.33
C GLU A 166 -16.10 4.39 -6.83
N GLU A 167 -16.52 3.26 -6.27
CA GLU A 167 -16.20 2.92 -4.87
C GLU A 167 -14.74 2.50 -4.66
N VAL A 168 -14.09 1.97 -5.70
CA VAL A 168 -12.68 1.58 -5.61
C VAL A 168 -11.78 2.81 -5.54
N ILE A 169 -10.77 2.74 -4.69
CA ILE A 169 -9.74 3.75 -4.48
C ILE A 169 -8.39 3.15 -4.86
N PHE A 170 -7.65 3.87 -5.68
CA PHE A 170 -6.29 3.49 -6.03
C PHE A 170 -5.29 4.30 -5.24
N ASN A 171 -4.43 3.63 -4.48
CA ASN A 171 -3.24 4.20 -3.87
C ASN A 171 -2.08 3.98 -4.83
N LEU A 172 -1.77 5.00 -5.60
CA LEU A 172 -0.82 4.91 -6.71
C LEU A 172 0.60 5.07 -6.19
N ASP A 173 1.39 4.02 -6.29
CA ASP A 173 2.76 4.02 -5.81
C ASP A 173 3.63 5.02 -6.57
N ALA A 174 4.22 5.94 -5.83
CA ALA A 174 5.19 6.91 -6.31
C ALA A 174 6.56 6.77 -5.62
N THR A 175 6.77 5.68 -4.91
CA THR A 175 8.03 5.33 -4.24
C THR A 175 9.11 5.10 -5.25
N ALA A 176 10.31 5.51 -4.98
CA ALA A 176 11.55 5.26 -5.73
C ALA A 176 11.46 5.22 -7.27
N SER A 177 12.49 5.61 -7.97
CA SER A 177 12.61 5.55 -9.43
C SER A 177 11.51 6.33 -10.21
N ARG A 178 11.25 5.90 -11.42
CA ARG A 178 10.30 6.53 -12.35
C ARG A 178 8.94 5.86 -12.20
N ARG A 179 8.13 6.32 -11.26
CA ARG A 179 6.78 5.80 -11.01
C ARG A 179 5.72 6.73 -11.57
N GLY A 180 4.73 6.15 -12.24
CA GLY A 180 3.63 6.87 -12.88
C GLY A 180 2.53 7.37 -11.93
N GLY A 181 2.63 7.11 -10.63
CA GLY A 181 1.62 7.52 -9.65
C GLY A 181 1.36 9.03 -9.67
N TYR A 182 2.40 9.84 -9.76
CA TYR A 182 2.27 11.31 -9.88
C TYR A 182 1.55 11.76 -11.15
N HIS A 183 1.54 10.95 -12.19
CA HIS A 183 0.87 11.27 -13.45
C HIS A 183 -0.64 10.96 -13.38
N MET A 184 -1.00 9.91 -12.64
CA MET A 184 -2.35 9.34 -12.64
C MET A 184 -3.23 9.76 -11.45
N PHE A 185 -2.67 10.27 -10.34
CA PHE A 185 -3.40 10.42 -9.08
C PHE A 185 -4.60 11.37 -9.17
N ASN A 186 -4.52 12.42 -9.97
CA ASN A 186 -5.61 13.40 -10.07
C ASN A 186 -6.91 12.79 -10.57
N GLU A 187 -6.82 11.77 -11.43
CA GLU A 187 -7.97 11.13 -12.04
C GLU A 187 -8.45 9.91 -11.26
N TYR A 188 -7.53 9.22 -10.51
CA TYR A 188 -7.82 7.88 -10.06
C TYR A 188 -7.70 7.64 -8.56
N GLY A 189 -7.01 8.47 -7.79
CA GLY A 189 -6.93 8.21 -6.36
C GLY A 189 -5.92 9.03 -5.59
N ASN A 190 -5.17 8.36 -4.73
CA ASN A 190 -4.17 8.93 -3.84
C ASN A 190 -2.76 8.57 -4.32
N ILE A 191 -1.76 9.30 -3.85
CA ILE A 191 -0.35 8.93 -3.98
C ILE A 191 0.05 8.13 -2.75
N PHE A 192 0.57 6.94 -2.98
CA PHE A 192 1.24 6.14 -1.98
C PHE A 192 2.74 6.43 -2.04
N LEU A 193 3.28 7.04 -1.00
CA LEU A 193 4.68 7.43 -0.93
C LEU A 193 5.32 6.86 0.32
N GLU A 194 6.16 5.86 0.15
CA GLU A 194 7.09 5.39 1.17
C GLU A 194 8.51 5.38 0.59
N ASN A 195 9.42 6.04 1.23
CA ASN A 195 10.82 6.12 0.82
C ASN A 195 11.78 5.84 1.98
N ARG A 196 11.23 5.46 3.13
CA ARG A 196 11.96 5.33 4.37
C ARG A 196 11.86 3.91 4.89
N TYR A 197 12.99 3.37 5.26
CA TYR A 197 13.10 2.07 5.90
C TYR A 197 14.14 2.15 6.99
N THR A 198 13.84 1.63 8.15
CA THR A 198 14.79 1.60 9.24
C THR A 198 16.00 0.71 8.91
N ASP A 199 15.77 -0.42 8.22
CA ASP A 199 16.84 -1.35 7.83
C ASP A 199 17.76 -0.82 6.72
N TRP A 200 17.34 0.24 6.00
CA TRP A 200 18.19 0.95 5.03
C TRP A 200 18.91 2.16 5.64
N GLN A 201 18.70 2.44 6.93
CA GLN A 201 19.27 3.61 7.62
C GLN A 201 18.90 4.92 6.91
N ASN A 202 17.66 5.04 6.48
CA ASN A 202 17.17 6.24 5.79
C ASN A 202 15.87 6.79 6.37
N TYR A 203 15.40 6.27 7.53
CA TYR A 203 14.27 6.83 8.24
C TYR A 203 14.72 7.89 9.22
N TYR A 204 14.51 9.13 8.86
CA TYR A 204 14.68 10.31 9.71
C TYR A 204 13.36 11.09 9.74
N PRO A 205 12.67 11.21 10.88
CA PRO A 205 11.32 11.79 10.96
C PRO A 205 11.21 13.18 10.33
N TYR A 206 12.23 14.01 10.49
CA TYR A 206 12.24 15.35 9.87
C TYR A 206 12.31 15.30 8.32
N TRP A 207 12.84 14.22 7.73
CA TRP A 207 12.81 14.05 6.27
C TRP A 207 11.42 13.73 5.78
N THR A 208 10.64 12.97 6.53
CA THR A 208 9.22 12.74 6.23
C THR A 208 8.47 14.07 6.20
N LEU A 209 8.61 14.87 7.25
CA LEU A 209 8.01 16.21 7.32
C LEU A 209 8.47 17.12 6.16
N ARG A 210 9.76 17.11 5.85
CA ARG A 210 10.31 17.89 4.73
C ARG A 210 9.73 17.46 3.39
N ASN A 211 9.59 16.15 3.16
CA ASN A 211 9.00 15.63 1.93
C ASN A 211 7.56 16.06 1.78
N LEU A 212 6.76 15.94 2.84
CA LEU A 212 5.39 16.41 2.85
C LEU A 212 5.31 17.91 2.53
N TRP A 213 6.14 18.72 3.20
CA TRP A 213 6.23 20.16 2.94
C TRP A 213 6.56 20.49 1.49
N MET A 214 7.50 19.77 0.88
CA MET A 214 7.92 20.02 -0.50
C MET A 214 6.86 19.58 -1.50
N LEU A 215 6.23 18.42 -1.29
CA LEU A 215 5.25 17.84 -2.20
C LEU A 215 3.89 18.53 -2.14
N SER A 216 3.49 19.06 -0.99
CA SER A 216 2.21 19.75 -0.81
C SER A 216 2.04 21.00 -1.68
N LYS A 217 3.12 21.47 -2.30
CA LYS A 217 3.07 22.55 -3.31
C LYS A 217 2.52 22.07 -4.66
N TYR A 218 2.52 20.79 -4.92
CA TYR A 218 2.18 20.19 -6.22
C TYR A 218 1.09 19.13 -6.12
N VAL A 219 0.96 18.51 -4.95
CA VAL A 219 -0.01 17.47 -4.66
C VAL A 219 -0.85 17.92 -3.48
N PRO A 220 -2.19 17.92 -3.59
CA PRO A 220 -3.04 18.18 -2.43
C PRO A 220 -2.65 17.23 -1.29
N ALA A 221 -2.38 17.78 -0.11
CA ALA A 221 -1.83 17.02 1.00
C ALA A 221 -2.77 15.87 1.44
N GLU A 222 -4.08 16.09 1.34
CA GLU A 222 -5.11 15.09 1.61
C GLU A 222 -5.10 13.88 0.64
N LYS A 223 -4.36 13.96 -0.46
CA LYS A 223 -4.14 12.85 -1.40
C LYS A 223 -2.77 12.19 -1.24
N LEU A 224 -1.97 12.61 -0.29
CA LEU A 224 -0.59 12.18 -0.11
C LEU A 224 -0.48 11.27 1.12
N GLN A 225 -0.35 9.98 0.91
CA GLN A 225 0.01 9.02 1.96
C GLN A 225 1.50 9.10 2.23
N ILE A 226 1.87 9.31 3.48
CA ILE A 226 3.27 9.48 3.87
C ILE A 226 3.58 8.73 5.16
N GLU A 227 4.74 8.12 5.21
CA GLU A 227 5.11 7.13 6.20
C GLU A 227 5.53 7.70 7.57
N PHE A 228 5.19 6.95 8.61
CA PHE A 228 5.87 6.94 9.91
C PHE A 228 6.19 5.49 10.32
N LEU A 229 7.28 5.27 11.05
CA LEU A 229 7.85 3.95 11.31
C LEU A 229 8.07 3.69 12.81
N ASN A 230 8.35 2.43 13.14
CA ASN A 230 8.76 2.04 14.48
C ASN A 230 10.17 2.55 14.79
N LYS A 231 10.27 3.49 15.72
CA LYS A 231 11.56 4.11 16.11
C LYS A 231 12.53 3.16 16.75
N TRP A 232 12.06 2.06 17.33
CA TRP A 232 12.89 1.07 18.02
C TRP A 232 13.39 -0.05 17.11
N ARG A 233 13.02 -0.03 15.83
CA ARG A 233 13.51 -1.02 14.88
C ARG A 233 14.87 -0.62 14.32
N ASN A 234 15.81 -1.58 14.30
CA ASN A 234 17.15 -1.39 13.73
C ASN A 234 17.95 -0.23 14.36
N THR A 235 17.79 0.04 15.64
CA THR A 235 18.49 1.13 16.37
C THR A 235 19.99 1.05 16.24
N ASP A 236 20.58 -0.16 16.19
CA ASP A 236 22.01 -0.34 16.00
C ASP A 236 22.57 0.34 14.75
N LYS A 237 21.76 0.48 13.71
CA LYS A 237 22.16 1.15 12.47
C LYS A 237 22.27 2.66 12.62
N TYR A 238 21.61 3.24 13.62
CA TYR A 238 21.56 4.69 13.87
C TYR A 238 22.42 5.12 15.06
N LYS A 239 23.20 4.20 15.62
CA LYS A 239 23.95 4.44 16.84
C LYS A 239 24.88 5.66 16.75
N GLY A 240 24.65 6.60 17.64
CA GLY A 240 25.46 7.83 17.73
C GLY A 240 24.99 8.96 16.82
N GLU A 241 23.91 8.77 16.05
CA GLU A 241 23.35 9.82 15.22
C GLU A 241 22.38 10.71 15.99
N VAL A 242 22.56 12.02 15.91
CA VAL A 242 21.72 13.02 16.63
C VAL A 242 20.25 12.95 16.20
N PHE A 243 20.02 12.69 14.94
CA PHE A 243 18.67 12.63 14.35
C PHE A 243 18.13 11.20 14.20
N ALA A 244 18.71 10.25 14.94
CA ALA A 244 18.21 8.87 14.97
C ALA A 244 16.71 8.83 15.35
N PRO A 245 15.91 7.93 14.77
CA PRO A 245 14.47 7.83 15.06
C PRO A 245 14.17 7.67 16.55
N GLU A 246 15.00 6.93 17.27
CA GLU A 246 14.86 6.66 18.71
C GLU A 246 14.88 7.91 19.59
N ASN A 247 15.46 9.02 19.11
CA ASN A 247 15.55 10.29 19.82
C ASN A 247 14.25 11.13 19.77
N TYR A 248 13.25 10.67 19.04
CA TYR A 248 11.95 11.34 18.93
C TYR A 248 10.87 10.58 19.71
N SER A 249 9.81 11.30 20.13
CA SER A 249 8.64 10.63 20.69
C SER A 249 7.77 9.97 19.60
N PHE A 250 6.95 8.99 19.95
CA PHE A 250 6.01 8.40 19.01
C PHE A 250 5.00 9.42 18.49
N GLU A 251 4.56 10.34 19.36
CA GLU A 251 3.66 11.42 18.98
C GLU A 251 4.28 12.32 17.90
N TYR A 252 5.57 12.64 18.00
CA TYR A 252 6.25 13.44 16.99
C TYR A 252 6.33 12.68 15.64
N LEU A 253 6.67 11.39 15.66
CA LEU A 253 6.72 10.58 14.45
C LEU A 253 5.38 10.59 13.71
N PHE A 254 4.29 10.39 14.45
CA PHE A 254 2.94 10.45 13.89
C PHE A 254 2.58 11.88 13.43
N ALA A 255 2.87 12.89 14.25
CA ALA A 255 2.56 14.28 13.95
C ALA A 255 3.20 14.77 12.63
N THR A 256 4.36 14.24 12.23
CA THR A 256 5.00 14.61 10.96
C THR A 256 4.16 14.25 9.73
N THR A 257 3.16 13.41 9.87
CA THR A 257 2.30 12.91 8.78
C THR A 257 0.90 13.52 8.77
N LEU A 258 0.50 14.26 9.81
CA LEU A 258 -0.88 14.72 10.02
C LEU A 258 -1.41 15.71 8.98
N ALA A 259 -0.53 16.41 8.27
CA ALA A 259 -0.95 17.29 7.19
C ALA A 259 -1.24 16.55 5.86
N GLY A 260 -0.94 15.26 5.82
CA GLY A 260 -1.27 14.35 4.72
C GLY A 260 -2.16 13.21 5.22
N GLN A 261 -2.02 12.04 4.60
CA GLN A 261 -2.63 10.81 5.04
C GLN A 261 -1.58 9.94 5.74
N PRO A 262 -1.69 9.72 7.07
CA PRO A 262 -0.70 8.92 7.79
C PRO A 262 -0.62 7.49 7.29
N LEU A 263 0.59 7.02 7.02
CA LEU A 263 0.89 5.65 6.63
C LEU A 263 1.78 5.00 7.69
N ALA A 264 1.19 4.11 8.51
CA ALA A 264 1.94 3.26 9.42
C ALA A 264 2.71 2.20 8.59
N TRP A 265 3.95 2.52 8.28
CA TRP A 265 4.85 1.70 7.46
C TRP A 265 5.66 0.76 8.37
N MET A 266 4.95 -0.11 9.12
CA MET A 266 5.51 -0.94 10.17
C MET A 266 4.59 -2.08 10.58
N GLU A 267 5.14 -3.08 11.27
CA GLU A 267 4.37 -4.14 11.93
C GLU A 267 3.88 -3.65 13.31
N GLY A 268 2.58 -3.67 13.51
CA GLY A 268 1.96 -3.28 14.79
C GLY A 268 2.27 -4.24 15.93
N THR A 269 2.45 -5.53 15.65
CA THR A 269 2.81 -6.55 16.65
C THR A 269 4.20 -6.35 17.26
N ASN A 270 5.08 -5.61 16.60
CA ASN A 270 6.42 -5.28 17.09
C ASN A 270 6.50 -3.95 17.84
N LEU A 271 5.40 -3.22 17.95
CA LEU A 271 5.38 -1.97 18.70
C LEU A 271 5.32 -2.22 20.20
N PRO A 272 6.07 -1.46 21.01
CA PRO A 272 5.94 -1.50 22.46
C PRO A 272 4.61 -0.86 22.91
N GLU A 273 4.18 -1.16 24.13
CA GLU A 273 2.92 -0.63 24.68
C GLU A 273 2.89 0.90 24.76
N GLU A 274 4.02 1.55 24.94
CA GLU A 274 4.14 3.03 24.96
C GLU A 274 3.81 3.71 23.63
N ALA A 275 3.73 2.95 22.54
CA ALA A 275 3.41 3.48 21.20
C ALA A 275 1.89 3.64 20.97
N PHE A 276 1.06 3.10 21.85
CA PHE A 276 -0.40 3.14 21.78
C PHE A 276 -0.95 4.20 22.74
#